data_308c08d9c66fe7ce106368d8e82f2378
#
_entry.id   308c08d9c66fe7ce106368d8e82f2378
#
_cell.length_a   1.000
_cell.length_b   1.000
_cell.length_c   1.000
_cell.angle_alpha   90.00
_cell.angle_beta   90.00
_cell.angle_gamma   90.00
#
_symmetry.space_group_name_H-M   'P 1'
#
loop_
_entity.id
_entity.type
_entity.pdbx_description
1 polymer ?
#
loop_
_entity_poly.entity_id
_entity_poly.type
_entity_poly.pdbx_seq_one_letter_code
_entity_poly.pdbx_strand_id
1 'polypeptide(L)'
;VRGIERRATADRIIIRRGGARNGLGGKTVAGLLAAIALAACVGPATPRPVTSPLAGPPRPVANPPAPFQDYNPRSRPSPALVSIIQSLGRGFNGHAGIAVKRVDADWVVSYNGNELFPQQSVSKLWVAMNLLDNVDRGKLKLTDSVTLGRSDLTVFHQPLAAMIGKDGYTTTYADLFRRAMTQSDNTANDAMLRRSGGPDAVRGFLARRFISNIRFGPGERLLQSATAGLDWNPSYSLGRNFYTARANLPMSVRNKALDDYLANPPDGAAPIGIVTALAKLKKGDMLSPTSTRFLLDTMHEAKTGPQRIKGGVPAGWTYAHKTGTGQDLPPRSTGFNDVGIMTAPDGTSYAVAVMIGSTTVSIPERWALMQGVARAIAANHDKN
;
A
#
# COMPACT_ATOMS: atom_id res chain seq x y z
N VAL A 1 2.99 60.25 -29.23
CA VAL A 1 4.00 60.62 -30.22
C VAL A 1 4.97 59.44 -30.34
N ARG A 2 5.02 58.83 -31.56
CA ARG A 2 5.98 57.85 -32.10
C ARG A 2 6.14 56.53 -31.28
N GLY A 3 5.76 55.31 -31.64
CA GLY A 3 5.82 54.66 -32.96
C GLY A 3 7.20 54.04 -33.22
N ILE A 4 7.41 52.74 -32.84
CA ILE A 4 8.42 51.91 -33.50
C ILE A 4 7.87 50.48 -33.57
N GLU A 5 7.47 50.08 -34.77
CA GLU A 5 7.33 48.68 -35.20
C GLU A 5 8.71 48.03 -35.31
N ARG A 6 8.86 46.80 -34.89
CA ARG A 6 9.87 45.89 -35.43
C ARG A 6 9.31 44.49 -35.68
N ARG A 7 9.54 44.10 -36.92
CA ARG A 7 9.07 42.96 -37.68
C ARG A 7 9.50 41.61 -37.08
N ALA A 8 8.61 40.63 -37.27
CA ALA A 8 8.85 39.20 -37.16
C ALA A 8 9.82 38.71 -38.26
N THR A 9 10.75 37.85 -37.88
CA THR A 9 11.44 36.97 -38.81
C THR A 9 11.15 35.53 -38.40
N ALA A 10 10.48 34.85 -39.35
CA ALA A 10 10.21 33.41 -39.26
C ALA A 10 11.44 32.64 -39.80
N ASP A 11 12.01 31.79 -38.97
CA ASP A 11 12.98 30.78 -39.41
C ASP A 11 12.30 29.43 -39.54
N ARG A 12 12.20 28.96 -40.76
CA ARG A 12 11.78 27.62 -41.17
C ARG A 12 12.90 26.65 -40.88
N ILE A 13 12.68 25.66 -40.03
CA ILE A 13 13.55 24.49 -39.93
C ILE A 13 13.01 23.40 -40.85
N ILE A 14 13.86 23.03 -41.82
CA ILE A 14 13.67 22.01 -42.83
C ILE A 14 13.84 20.63 -42.23
N ILE A 15 12.81 19.80 -42.29
CA ILE A 15 12.89 18.37 -41.95
C ILE A 15 13.46 17.64 -43.20
N ARG A 16 14.67 17.09 -43.09
CA ARG A 16 15.23 16.12 -44.05
C ARG A 16 14.76 14.71 -43.71
N ARG A 17 13.89 14.17 -44.56
CA ARG A 17 13.64 12.73 -44.67
C ARG A 17 14.84 12.09 -45.37
N GLY A 18 15.49 11.14 -44.73
CA GLY A 18 16.42 10.20 -45.33
C GLY A 18 15.75 8.83 -45.43
N GLY A 19 15.46 8.42 -46.65
CA GLY A 19 14.85 7.13 -46.93
C GLY A 19 15.87 6.08 -47.31
N ALA A 20 15.52 4.86 -46.94
CA ALA A 20 15.60 3.57 -47.61
C ALA A 20 16.94 3.02 -48.12
N ARG A 21 17.27 1.78 -47.81
CA ARG A 21 17.05 0.61 -48.69
C ARG A 21 17.78 -0.67 -48.17
N ASN A 22 16.99 -1.72 -48.07
CA ASN A 22 17.24 -3.11 -48.51
C ASN A 22 18.58 -3.81 -48.25
N GLY A 23 18.49 -4.95 -47.58
CA GLY A 23 19.48 -6.03 -47.61
C GLY A 23 18.88 -7.34 -47.09
N LEU A 24 18.37 -8.18 -47.99
CA LEU A 24 18.01 -9.58 -47.72
C LEU A 24 19.27 -10.37 -47.34
N GLY A 25 19.14 -11.29 -46.40
CA GLY A 25 20.15 -12.30 -46.11
C GLY A 25 19.59 -13.37 -45.17
N GLY A 26 18.84 -14.31 -45.72
CA GLY A 26 18.39 -15.49 -44.99
C GLY A 26 19.55 -16.45 -44.70
N LYS A 27 19.53 -17.03 -43.51
CA LYS A 27 20.16 -18.34 -43.23
C LYS A 27 19.25 -19.11 -42.26
N THR A 28 18.58 -20.07 -42.86
CA THR A 28 17.94 -21.23 -42.22
C THR A 28 18.99 -22.09 -41.54
N VAL A 29 18.81 -22.35 -40.27
CA VAL A 29 19.52 -23.46 -39.57
C VAL A 29 18.45 -24.46 -39.14
N ALA A 30 18.46 -25.62 -39.80
CA ALA A 30 17.67 -26.77 -39.47
C ALA A 30 18.26 -27.43 -38.20
N GLY A 31 17.48 -27.50 -37.15
CA GLY A 31 17.81 -28.26 -35.92
C GLY A 31 17.26 -29.67 -36.00
N LEU A 32 18.14 -30.63 -36.02
CA LEU A 32 17.93 -32.08 -36.11
C LEU A 32 17.35 -32.60 -34.78
N LEU A 33 16.14 -33.19 -34.85
CA LEU A 33 15.54 -33.97 -33.77
C LEU A 33 16.09 -35.39 -33.85
N ALA A 34 16.92 -35.77 -32.89
CA ALA A 34 17.34 -37.17 -32.70
C ALA A 34 16.35 -37.88 -31.76
N ALA A 35 15.51 -38.72 -32.31
CA ALA A 35 14.70 -39.67 -31.57
C ALA A 35 15.53 -40.95 -31.26
N ILE A 36 15.80 -41.21 -30.01
CA ILE A 36 16.40 -42.46 -29.55
C ILE A 36 15.28 -43.44 -29.25
N ALA A 37 15.14 -44.44 -30.13
CA ALA A 37 14.26 -45.61 -29.90
C ALA A 37 15.05 -46.65 -29.09
N LEU A 38 14.66 -46.94 -27.85
CA LEU A 38 15.12 -48.11 -27.09
C LEU A 38 14.23 -49.32 -27.47
N ALA A 39 14.79 -50.23 -28.20
CA ALA A 39 14.20 -51.55 -28.44
C ALA A 39 14.42 -52.44 -27.21
N ALA A 40 13.36 -52.79 -26.50
CA ALA A 40 13.40 -53.78 -25.45
C ALA A 40 13.18 -55.20 -26.03
N CYS A 41 14.14 -56.09 -25.95
CA CYS A 41 14.02 -57.48 -26.29
C CYS A 41 13.20 -58.19 -25.21
N VAL A 42 12.04 -58.70 -25.57
CA VAL A 42 11.23 -59.58 -24.72
C VAL A 42 11.62 -61.05 -25.05
N GLY A 43 12.30 -61.70 -24.09
CA GLY A 43 12.52 -63.15 -24.12
C GLY A 43 11.36 -63.88 -23.42
N PRO A 44 11.02 -65.12 -23.80
CA PRO A 44 9.92 -65.90 -23.23
C PRO A 44 10.20 -66.30 -21.79
N ALA A 45 9.29 -65.92 -20.89
CA ALA A 45 9.36 -66.32 -19.47
C ALA A 45 8.74 -67.69 -19.25
N THR A 46 9.52 -68.60 -18.68
CA THR A 46 9.05 -69.87 -18.15
C THR A 46 8.18 -69.65 -16.90
N PRO A 47 7.09 -70.45 -16.72
CA PRO A 47 6.24 -70.30 -15.52
C PRO A 47 6.93 -70.91 -14.30
N ARG A 48 7.06 -70.09 -13.26
CA ARG A 48 7.44 -70.56 -11.91
C ARG A 48 6.20 -71.07 -11.17
N PRO A 49 6.34 -72.14 -10.33
CA PRO A 49 5.23 -72.64 -9.52
C PRO A 49 4.83 -71.56 -8.46
N VAL A 50 3.53 -71.30 -8.37
CA VAL A 50 2.92 -70.47 -7.35
C VAL A 50 2.86 -71.21 -6.05
N THR A 51 3.71 -70.89 -5.08
CA THR A 51 3.55 -71.29 -3.68
C THR A 51 2.63 -70.24 -3.01
N SER A 52 1.48 -70.70 -2.54
CA SER A 52 0.55 -69.90 -1.76
C SER A 52 1.22 -69.38 -0.47
N PRO A 53 1.14 -68.10 -0.12
CA PRO A 53 1.65 -67.64 1.15
C PRO A 53 0.76 -68.19 2.30
N LEU A 54 1.38 -68.74 3.31
CA LEU A 54 0.77 -69.03 4.61
C LEU A 54 0.16 -67.74 5.17
N ALA A 55 -1.11 -67.82 5.60
CA ALA A 55 -1.79 -66.71 6.25
C ALA A 55 -1.02 -66.26 7.51
N GLY A 56 -0.47 -65.07 7.50
CA GLY A 56 0.12 -64.49 8.68
C GLY A 56 -0.94 -64.11 9.73
N PRO A 57 -0.55 -63.89 10.98
CA PRO A 57 -1.49 -63.51 12.04
C PRO A 57 -2.27 -62.27 11.68
N PRO A 58 -3.56 -62.13 12.11
CA PRO A 58 -4.39 -61.00 11.79
C PRO A 58 -3.71 -59.72 12.28
N ARG A 59 -3.57 -58.75 11.37
CA ARG A 59 -3.11 -57.40 11.74
C ARG A 59 -4.06 -56.76 12.75
N PRO A 60 -3.54 -56.11 13.81
CA PRO A 60 -4.39 -55.35 14.72
C PRO A 60 -5.21 -54.34 13.88
N VAL A 61 -6.51 -54.35 14.05
CA VAL A 61 -7.39 -53.32 13.48
C VAL A 61 -6.99 -52.02 14.14
N ALA A 62 -6.40 -51.11 13.36
CA ALA A 62 -6.12 -49.76 13.85
C ALA A 62 -7.45 -49.12 14.29
N ASN A 63 -7.51 -48.70 15.54
CA ASN A 63 -8.63 -47.88 16.01
C ASN A 63 -8.82 -46.72 15.04
N PRO A 64 -10.06 -46.35 14.70
CA PRO A 64 -10.32 -45.15 13.90
C PRO A 64 -9.63 -43.95 14.60
N PRO A 65 -8.97 -43.07 13.83
CA PRO A 65 -8.35 -41.87 14.42
C PRO A 65 -9.41 -41.16 15.24
N ALA A 66 -9.06 -40.79 16.46
CA ALA A 66 -9.93 -39.98 17.31
C ALA A 66 -10.36 -38.74 16.51
N PRO A 67 -11.63 -38.32 16.60
CA PRO A 67 -12.11 -37.15 15.88
C PRO A 67 -11.18 -35.96 16.25
N PHE A 68 -10.71 -35.25 15.23
CA PHE A 68 -9.88 -34.06 15.38
C PHE A 68 -10.60 -33.09 16.30
N GLN A 69 -10.25 -33.09 17.58
CA GLN A 69 -10.63 -32.08 18.55
C GLN A 69 -9.47 -31.08 18.72
N ASP A 70 -9.21 -30.31 17.70
CA ASP A 70 -8.55 -29.02 17.88
C ASP A 70 -9.54 -27.92 17.49
N TYR A 71 -10.63 -27.83 18.25
CA TYR A 71 -11.40 -26.60 18.30
C TYR A 71 -10.57 -25.57 19.07
N ASN A 72 -9.69 -24.88 18.36
CA ASN A 72 -9.08 -23.66 18.87
C ASN A 72 -10.13 -22.54 18.73
N PRO A 73 -10.75 -22.08 19.82
CA PRO A 73 -11.75 -21.00 19.75
C PRO A 73 -11.20 -19.70 19.15
N ARG A 74 -9.87 -19.58 19.06
CA ARG A 74 -9.16 -18.45 18.40
C ARG A 74 -9.09 -18.59 16.88
N SER A 75 -9.57 -19.67 16.30
CA SER A 75 -9.51 -19.92 14.85
C SER A 75 -10.55 -19.15 14.03
N ARG A 76 -11.52 -18.52 14.68
CA ARG A 76 -12.61 -17.78 14.03
C ARG A 76 -12.92 -16.47 14.75
N PRO A 77 -13.37 -15.43 14.00
CA PRO A 77 -13.81 -14.19 14.63
C PRO A 77 -15.12 -14.42 15.38
N SER A 78 -15.36 -13.64 16.44
CA SER A 78 -16.65 -13.67 17.12
C SER A 78 -17.77 -13.23 16.17
N PRO A 79 -18.94 -13.94 16.16
CA PRO A 79 -20.08 -13.53 15.34
C PRO A 79 -20.54 -12.10 15.62
N ALA A 80 -20.38 -11.62 16.86
CA ALA A 80 -20.72 -10.25 17.25
C ALA A 80 -19.78 -9.24 16.57
N LEU A 81 -18.47 -9.50 16.50
CA LEU A 81 -17.55 -8.63 15.76
C LEU A 81 -17.90 -8.56 14.29
N VAL A 82 -18.19 -9.70 13.65
CA VAL A 82 -18.63 -9.75 12.25
C VAL A 82 -19.87 -8.90 12.04
N SER A 83 -20.90 -9.10 12.87
CA SER A 83 -22.16 -8.34 12.78
C SER A 83 -21.95 -6.83 12.94
N ILE A 84 -21.15 -6.41 13.92
CA ILE A 84 -20.90 -4.99 14.18
C ILE A 84 -20.14 -4.35 13.01
N ILE A 85 -19.08 -4.98 12.48
CA ILE A 85 -18.33 -4.45 11.34
C ILE A 85 -19.23 -4.31 10.11
N GLN A 86 -20.07 -5.31 9.83
CA GLN A 86 -21.03 -5.24 8.74
C GLN A 86 -22.06 -4.11 8.94
N SER A 87 -22.54 -3.92 10.16
CA SER A 87 -23.52 -2.86 10.48
C SER A 87 -22.91 -1.47 10.37
N LEU A 88 -21.68 -1.28 10.87
CA LEU A 88 -20.96 -0.02 10.75
C LEU A 88 -20.73 0.37 9.29
N GLY A 89 -20.32 -0.60 8.46
CA GLY A 89 -20.11 -0.35 7.03
C GLY A 89 -21.41 0.00 6.29
N ARG A 90 -22.47 -0.79 6.48
CA ARG A 90 -23.78 -0.53 5.84
C ARG A 90 -24.45 0.76 6.33
N GLY A 91 -24.25 1.13 7.59
CA GLY A 91 -24.84 2.33 8.17
C GLY A 91 -24.10 3.62 7.81
N PHE A 92 -22.92 3.54 7.18
CA PHE A 92 -22.16 4.73 6.80
C PHE A 92 -22.66 5.29 5.46
N ASN A 93 -23.01 6.57 5.44
CA ASN A 93 -23.41 7.26 4.20
C ASN A 93 -22.19 7.72 3.40
N GLY A 94 -21.66 6.80 2.60
CA GLY A 94 -20.48 7.01 1.76
C GLY A 94 -19.86 5.69 1.30
N HIS A 95 -18.87 5.79 0.43
CA HIS A 95 -18.10 4.64 -0.02
C HIS A 95 -16.98 4.32 1.00
N ALA A 96 -17.21 3.32 1.83
CA ALA A 96 -16.27 2.91 2.89
C ALA A 96 -15.90 1.44 2.80
N GLY A 97 -14.66 1.13 3.17
CA GLY A 97 -14.12 -0.21 3.32
C GLY A 97 -13.50 -0.38 4.71
N ILE A 98 -13.76 -1.52 5.32
CA ILE A 98 -13.28 -1.88 6.66
C ILE A 98 -12.64 -3.26 6.61
N ALA A 99 -11.52 -3.45 7.28
CA ALA A 99 -10.98 -4.77 7.56
C ALA A 99 -10.33 -4.81 8.94
N VAL A 100 -10.50 -5.95 9.61
CA VAL A 100 -9.90 -6.29 10.91
C VAL A 100 -9.32 -7.69 10.79
N LYS A 101 -8.04 -7.83 11.14
CA LYS A 101 -7.34 -9.12 11.19
C LYS A 101 -6.64 -9.27 12.53
N ARG A 102 -6.93 -10.35 13.26
CA ARG A 102 -6.10 -10.74 14.38
C ARG A 102 -4.74 -11.22 13.86
N VAL A 103 -3.65 -10.73 14.44
CA VAL A 103 -2.30 -10.95 13.90
C VAL A 103 -1.87 -12.41 14.01
N ASP A 104 -2.20 -13.08 15.11
CA ASP A 104 -1.87 -14.47 15.42
C ASP A 104 -2.91 -15.48 14.93
N ALA A 105 -3.91 -15.07 14.16
CA ALA A 105 -4.96 -15.91 13.58
C ALA A 105 -5.10 -15.70 12.06
N ASP A 106 -5.75 -16.66 11.39
CA ASP A 106 -5.90 -16.62 9.93
C ASP A 106 -7.18 -15.93 9.45
N TRP A 107 -8.07 -15.52 10.37
CA TRP A 107 -9.32 -14.90 9.99
C TRP A 107 -9.17 -13.40 9.70
N VAL A 108 -10.03 -12.92 8.84
CA VAL A 108 -10.26 -11.50 8.53
C VAL A 108 -11.76 -11.23 8.57
N VAL A 109 -12.17 -10.18 9.27
CA VAL A 109 -13.53 -9.61 9.19
C VAL A 109 -13.47 -8.37 8.34
N SER A 110 -14.37 -8.22 7.37
CA SER A 110 -14.34 -7.03 6.50
C SER A 110 -15.72 -6.64 5.99
N TYR A 111 -15.85 -5.37 5.61
CA TYR A 111 -16.91 -4.79 4.80
C TYR A 111 -16.27 -4.10 3.60
N ASN A 112 -16.73 -4.38 2.37
CA ASN A 112 -16.09 -3.93 1.11
C ASN A 112 -14.57 -4.18 1.08
N GLY A 113 -14.11 -5.24 1.76
CA GLY A 113 -12.69 -5.48 2.07
C GLY A 113 -11.81 -5.74 0.86
N ASN A 114 -12.37 -6.16 -0.28
CA ASN A 114 -11.64 -6.45 -1.53
C ASN A 114 -11.66 -5.29 -2.54
N GLU A 115 -12.45 -4.25 -2.30
CA GLU A 115 -12.50 -3.09 -3.17
C GLU A 115 -11.25 -2.22 -3.02
N LEU A 116 -10.84 -1.56 -4.10
CA LEU A 116 -9.69 -0.67 -4.08
C LEU A 116 -10.09 0.75 -3.70
N PHE A 117 -9.57 1.22 -2.58
CA PHE A 117 -9.77 2.58 -2.08
C PHE A 117 -8.53 3.44 -2.30
N PRO A 118 -8.67 4.74 -2.63
CA PRO A 118 -7.56 5.69 -2.66
C PRO A 118 -6.81 5.70 -1.33
N GLN A 119 -5.54 5.34 -1.33
CA GLN A 119 -4.74 5.29 -0.10
C GLN A 119 -4.34 6.66 0.42
N GLN A 120 -4.04 7.57 -0.53
CA GLN A 120 -3.41 8.83 -0.17
C GLN A 120 -2.14 8.59 0.69
N SER A 121 -1.96 9.32 1.76
CA SER A 121 -0.77 9.19 2.60
C SER A 121 -0.63 7.85 3.36
N VAL A 122 -1.57 6.93 3.29
CA VAL A 122 -1.36 5.54 3.74
C VAL A 122 -0.26 4.88 2.91
N SER A 123 -0.13 5.23 1.64
CA SER A 123 0.92 4.72 0.74
C SER A 123 2.36 4.98 1.22
N LYS A 124 2.57 5.94 2.13
CA LYS A 124 3.86 6.21 2.77
C LYS A 124 4.39 5.04 3.61
N LEU A 125 3.50 4.16 4.07
CA LEU A 125 3.89 2.90 4.72
C LEU A 125 4.78 2.04 3.80
N TRP A 126 4.43 1.97 2.54
CA TRP A 126 5.16 1.12 1.57
C TRP A 126 6.51 1.74 1.20
N VAL A 127 6.59 3.07 1.13
CA VAL A 127 7.86 3.79 0.98
C VAL A 127 8.76 3.56 2.18
N ALA A 128 8.23 3.69 3.39
CA ALA A 128 8.94 3.46 4.65
C ALA A 128 9.46 2.02 4.74
N MET A 129 8.63 1.02 4.43
CA MET A 129 9.04 -0.38 4.44
C MET A 129 10.10 -0.67 3.37
N ASN A 130 9.97 -0.14 2.15
CA ASN A 130 10.98 -0.32 1.09
C ASN A 130 12.31 0.35 1.46
N LEU A 131 12.28 1.51 2.10
CA LEU A 131 13.50 2.16 2.63
C LEU A 131 14.18 1.27 3.67
N LEU A 132 13.41 0.72 4.63
CA LEU A 132 13.93 -0.16 5.67
C LEU A 132 14.41 -1.52 5.11
N ASP A 133 13.77 -2.08 4.08
CA ASP A 133 14.29 -3.26 3.35
C ASP A 133 15.67 -2.97 2.73
N ASN A 134 15.91 -1.75 2.26
CA ASN A 134 17.23 -1.34 1.78
C ASN A 134 18.24 -1.15 2.92
N VAL A 135 17.80 -0.69 4.09
CA VAL A 135 18.63 -0.66 5.31
C VAL A 135 19.03 -2.07 5.74
N ASP A 136 18.05 -2.97 5.84
CA ASP A 136 18.26 -4.37 6.23
C ASP A 136 19.22 -5.11 5.27
N ARG A 137 19.24 -4.70 4.01
CA ARG A 137 20.16 -5.22 2.97
C ARG A 137 21.52 -4.50 2.92
N GLY A 138 21.77 -3.57 3.81
CA GLY A 138 23.02 -2.79 3.85
C GLY A 138 23.24 -1.83 2.68
N LYS A 139 22.18 -1.50 1.90
CA LYS A 139 22.27 -0.61 0.73
C LYS A 139 22.26 0.88 1.09
N LEU A 140 21.77 1.22 2.28
CA LEU A 140 21.75 2.56 2.83
C LEU A 140 21.68 2.50 4.36
N LYS A 141 21.97 3.64 5.00
CA LYS A 141 21.84 3.81 6.45
C LYS A 141 20.86 4.93 6.74
N LEU A 142 20.08 4.78 7.80
CA LEU A 142 19.18 5.86 8.25
C LEU A 142 19.94 7.12 8.68
N THR A 143 21.24 6.97 9.03
CA THR A 143 22.15 8.06 9.37
C THR A 143 22.75 8.75 8.15
N ASP A 144 22.53 8.22 6.92
CA ASP A 144 23.03 8.89 5.70
C ASP A 144 22.43 10.31 5.63
N SER A 145 23.30 11.28 5.35
CA SER A 145 22.92 12.69 5.20
C SER A 145 22.29 12.95 3.83
N VAL A 146 21.38 13.90 3.80
CA VAL A 146 20.75 14.41 2.57
C VAL A 146 20.49 15.89 2.69
N THR A 147 20.77 16.65 1.62
CA THR A 147 20.41 18.07 1.50
C THR A 147 19.24 18.21 0.54
N LEU A 148 18.13 18.77 1.04
CA LEU A 148 16.94 19.05 0.24
C LEU A 148 16.91 20.53 -0.13
N GLY A 149 16.65 20.79 -1.41
CA GLY A 149 16.46 22.13 -1.95
C GLY A 149 15.02 22.41 -2.35
N ARG A 150 14.76 23.61 -2.91
CA ARG A 150 13.43 24.00 -3.42
C ARG A 150 12.93 23.06 -4.53
N SER A 151 13.85 22.48 -5.32
CA SER A 151 13.52 21.51 -6.36
C SER A 151 12.98 20.19 -5.82
N ASP A 152 13.19 19.89 -4.53
CA ASP A 152 12.69 18.69 -3.86
C ASP A 152 11.25 18.83 -3.36
N LEU A 153 10.75 20.07 -3.24
CA LEU A 153 9.40 20.33 -2.75
C LEU A 153 8.32 19.65 -3.58
N THR A 154 7.27 19.22 -2.91
CA THR A 154 6.08 18.59 -3.48
C THR A 154 4.88 19.56 -3.42
N VAL A 155 3.69 19.05 -3.16
CA VAL A 155 2.48 19.84 -2.95
C VAL A 155 1.75 19.41 -1.69
N PHE A 156 0.75 20.16 -1.30
CA PHE A 156 -0.09 19.92 -0.13
C PHE A 156 0.69 20.02 1.18
N HIS A 157 0.59 18.95 1.98
CA HIS A 157 1.14 18.90 3.32
C HIS A 157 2.64 18.60 3.29
N GLN A 158 3.45 19.63 3.43
CA GLN A 158 4.92 19.58 3.42
C GLN A 158 5.54 20.49 4.48
N PRO A 159 5.37 20.21 5.79
CA PRO A 159 5.92 21.03 6.88
C PRO A 159 7.43 21.30 6.75
N LEU A 160 8.16 20.36 6.17
CA LEU A 160 9.61 20.47 5.90
C LEU A 160 9.95 21.66 5.01
N ALA A 161 9.03 22.11 4.15
CA ALA A 161 9.25 23.24 3.25
C ALA A 161 9.66 24.52 3.99
N ALA A 162 9.17 24.73 5.23
CA ALA A 162 9.51 25.88 6.05
C ALA A 162 10.98 25.88 6.54
N MET A 163 11.68 24.73 6.44
CA MET A 163 13.07 24.57 6.87
C MET A 163 14.07 24.75 5.72
N ILE A 164 13.60 24.78 4.46
CA ILE A 164 14.47 24.89 3.31
C ILE A 164 14.84 26.35 3.08
N GLY A 165 16.06 26.72 3.50
CA GLY A 165 16.67 28.01 3.27
C GLY A 165 17.26 28.16 1.86
N LYS A 166 18.06 29.23 1.66
CA LYS A 166 18.76 29.50 0.38
C LYS A 166 19.77 28.39 0.04
N ASP A 167 20.41 27.81 1.07
CA ASP A 167 21.43 26.76 0.93
C ASP A 167 20.85 25.34 1.07
N GLY A 168 19.52 25.23 1.10
CA GLY A 168 18.80 23.98 1.33
C GLY A 168 18.58 23.68 2.81
N TYR A 169 18.20 22.43 3.07
CA TYR A 169 18.03 21.85 4.42
C TYR A 169 18.75 20.51 4.47
N THR A 170 19.82 20.44 5.24
CA THR A 170 20.58 19.19 5.43
C THR A 170 20.07 18.43 6.65
N THR A 171 19.76 17.16 6.47
CA THR A 171 19.23 16.27 7.51
C THR A 171 19.62 14.82 7.24
N THR A 172 19.01 13.86 7.93
CA THR A 172 19.23 12.41 7.75
C THR A 172 17.96 11.71 7.24
N TYR A 173 18.12 10.51 6.68
CA TYR A 173 16.95 9.68 6.31
C TYR A 173 16.13 9.25 7.53
N ALA A 174 16.70 9.16 8.73
CA ALA A 174 15.96 8.94 9.97
C ALA A 174 14.99 10.10 10.28
N ASP A 175 15.42 11.35 10.12
CA ASP A 175 14.53 12.53 10.31
C ASP A 175 13.45 12.57 9.24
N LEU A 176 13.80 12.35 7.97
CA LEU A 176 12.80 12.29 6.89
C LEU A 176 11.76 11.19 7.14
N PHE A 177 12.21 10.01 7.61
CA PHE A 177 11.32 8.90 7.96
C PHE A 177 10.32 9.31 9.05
N ARG A 178 10.79 9.91 10.16
CA ARG A 178 9.91 10.42 11.21
C ARG A 178 8.91 11.44 10.68
N ARG A 179 9.35 12.41 9.89
CA ARG A 179 8.46 13.44 9.30
C ARG A 179 7.40 12.84 8.40
N ALA A 180 7.78 11.94 7.51
CA ALA A 180 6.84 11.27 6.62
C ALA A 180 5.82 10.42 7.38
N MET A 181 6.24 9.72 8.43
CA MET A 181 5.38 8.79 9.17
C MET A 181 4.55 9.49 10.24
N THR A 182 5.13 10.41 11.02
CA THR A 182 4.44 11.03 12.16
C THR A 182 3.66 12.29 11.78
N GLN A 183 4.16 13.07 10.81
CA GLN A 183 3.55 14.31 10.34
C GLN A 183 2.94 14.20 8.95
N SER A 184 3.16 13.08 8.27
CA SER A 184 2.69 12.86 6.89
C SER A 184 3.29 13.82 5.86
N ASP A 185 4.54 14.27 6.05
CA ASP A 185 5.23 15.21 5.17
C ASP A 185 5.47 14.60 3.78
N ASN A 186 4.95 15.25 2.74
CA ASN A 186 5.01 14.76 1.36
C ASN A 186 6.42 14.89 0.78
N THR A 187 7.14 15.97 1.09
CA THR A 187 8.51 16.19 0.61
C THR A 187 9.48 15.19 1.22
N ALA A 188 9.36 14.95 2.53
CA ALA A 188 10.15 13.92 3.21
C ALA A 188 9.89 12.53 2.60
N ASN A 189 8.62 12.20 2.32
CA ASN A 189 8.25 10.93 1.68
C ASN A 189 8.88 10.78 0.30
N ASP A 190 8.75 11.78 -0.58
CA ASP A 190 9.27 11.68 -1.95
C ASP A 190 10.81 11.67 -1.98
N ALA A 191 11.48 12.29 -1.01
CA ALA A 191 12.92 12.16 -0.86
C ALA A 191 13.33 10.71 -0.51
N MET A 192 12.62 10.07 0.42
CA MET A 192 12.82 8.65 0.74
C MET A 192 12.49 7.75 -0.44
N LEU A 193 11.41 8.02 -1.16
CA LEU A 193 11.00 7.28 -2.35
C LEU A 193 12.12 7.30 -3.40
N ARG A 194 12.66 8.47 -3.73
CA ARG A 194 13.79 8.60 -4.68
C ARG A 194 15.02 7.83 -4.19
N ARG A 195 15.38 7.95 -2.92
CA ARG A 195 16.56 7.27 -2.35
C ARG A 195 16.43 5.74 -2.38
N SER A 196 15.22 5.23 -2.22
CA SER A 196 14.95 3.78 -2.18
C SER A 196 14.64 3.16 -3.54
N GLY A 197 14.86 3.90 -4.65
CA GLY A 197 14.76 3.39 -6.02
C GLY A 197 13.43 3.72 -6.74
N GLY A 198 12.67 4.67 -6.22
CA GLY A 198 11.44 5.16 -6.87
C GLY A 198 10.24 4.23 -6.76
N PRO A 199 9.15 4.55 -7.49
CA PRO A 199 7.90 3.80 -7.44
C PRO A 199 8.03 2.31 -7.80
N ASP A 200 8.88 1.98 -8.80
CA ASP A 200 9.08 0.59 -9.23
C ASP A 200 9.74 -0.26 -8.15
N ALA A 201 10.66 0.33 -7.36
CA ALA A 201 11.30 -0.38 -6.25
C ALA A 201 10.27 -0.71 -5.15
N VAL A 202 9.32 0.20 -4.87
CA VAL A 202 8.23 -0.05 -3.91
C VAL A 202 7.30 -1.15 -4.44
N ARG A 203 6.90 -1.10 -5.71
CA ARG A 203 6.11 -2.18 -6.34
C ARG A 203 6.84 -3.53 -6.30
N GLY A 204 8.14 -3.53 -6.60
CA GLY A 204 8.98 -4.71 -6.49
C GLY A 204 9.11 -5.23 -5.05
N PHE A 205 9.18 -4.34 -4.05
CA PHE A 205 9.17 -4.73 -2.63
C PHE A 205 7.87 -5.44 -2.27
N LEU A 206 6.70 -4.85 -2.59
CA LEU A 206 5.40 -5.45 -2.32
C LEU A 206 5.28 -6.84 -2.96
N ALA A 207 5.70 -6.99 -4.22
CA ALA A 207 5.69 -8.26 -4.93
C ALA A 207 6.58 -9.31 -4.26
N ARG A 208 7.82 -8.95 -3.87
CA ARG A 208 8.74 -9.87 -3.16
C ARG A 208 8.22 -10.32 -1.80
N ARG A 209 7.38 -9.51 -1.15
CA ARG A 209 6.74 -9.84 0.14
C ARG A 209 5.38 -10.51 -0.03
N PHE A 210 4.99 -10.84 -1.27
CA PHE A 210 3.70 -11.46 -1.60
C PHE A 210 2.52 -10.65 -1.04
N ILE A 211 2.59 -9.34 -1.22
CA ILE A 211 1.50 -8.42 -0.89
C ILE A 211 0.71 -8.14 -2.17
N SER A 212 -0.53 -8.61 -2.18
CA SER A 212 -1.51 -8.38 -3.25
C SER A 212 -2.53 -7.32 -2.85
N ASN A 213 -3.30 -6.87 -3.83
CA ASN A 213 -4.40 -5.91 -3.63
C ASN A 213 -3.95 -4.55 -3.05
N ILE A 214 -2.68 -4.18 -3.30
CA ILE A 214 -2.11 -2.88 -2.99
C ILE A 214 -1.38 -2.39 -4.24
N ARG A 215 -1.82 -1.25 -4.77
CA ARG A 215 -1.13 -0.54 -5.83
C ARG A 215 -0.25 0.54 -5.22
N PHE A 216 0.85 0.86 -5.87
CA PHE A 216 1.66 2.00 -5.51
C PHE A 216 1.74 2.98 -6.69
N GLY A 217 1.33 4.21 -6.44
CA GLY A 217 1.22 5.27 -7.44
C GLY A 217 2.58 5.88 -7.85
N PRO A 218 2.54 6.98 -8.61
CA PRO A 218 3.74 7.58 -9.20
C PRO A 218 4.54 8.47 -8.22
N GLY A 219 4.12 8.61 -6.96
CA GLY A 219 4.64 9.58 -5.98
C GLY A 219 3.73 10.82 -5.87
N GLU A 220 3.99 11.64 -4.84
CA GLU A 220 3.05 12.70 -4.43
C GLU A 220 2.82 13.77 -5.51
N ARG A 221 3.88 14.23 -6.18
CA ARG A 221 3.78 15.29 -7.19
C ARG A 221 2.79 14.95 -8.30
N LEU A 222 2.99 13.77 -8.91
CA LEU A 222 2.17 13.33 -10.05
C LEU A 222 0.78 12.90 -9.59
N LEU A 223 0.67 12.17 -8.47
CA LEU A 223 -0.61 11.72 -7.93
C LEU A 223 -1.52 12.90 -7.63
N GLN A 224 -1.01 13.88 -6.88
CA GLN A 224 -1.82 15.00 -6.42
C GLN A 224 -2.20 15.94 -7.56
N SER A 225 -1.30 16.14 -8.54
CA SER A 225 -1.61 16.97 -9.71
C SER A 225 -2.69 16.31 -10.57
N ALA A 226 -2.52 15.03 -10.92
CA ALA A 226 -3.50 14.30 -11.73
C ALA A 226 -4.89 14.24 -11.06
N THR A 227 -4.95 13.99 -9.74
CA THR A 227 -6.22 14.00 -8.98
C THR A 227 -6.92 15.37 -9.05
N ALA A 228 -6.14 16.45 -9.17
CA ALA A 228 -6.69 17.81 -9.31
C ALA A 228 -7.12 18.18 -10.74
N GLY A 229 -6.78 17.34 -11.74
CA GLY A 229 -6.95 17.63 -13.16
C GLY A 229 -5.84 18.50 -13.75
N LEU A 230 -4.64 18.45 -13.16
CA LEU A 230 -3.46 19.22 -13.54
C LEU A 230 -2.30 18.29 -13.90
N ASP A 231 -1.47 18.71 -14.84
CA ASP A 231 -0.13 18.17 -15.01
C ASP A 231 0.82 18.80 -13.99
N TRP A 232 1.83 18.04 -13.54
CA TRP A 232 2.78 18.55 -12.57
C TRP A 232 3.57 19.73 -13.12
N ASN A 233 3.63 20.79 -12.34
CA ASN A 233 4.48 21.96 -12.58
C ASN A 233 5.27 22.30 -11.30
N PRO A 234 6.60 22.50 -11.37
CA PRO A 234 7.41 22.83 -10.18
C PRO A 234 6.91 24.05 -9.40
N SER A 235 6.29 25.02 -10.05
CA SER A 235 5.73 26.20 -9.38
C SER A 235 4.62 25.85 -8.37
N TYR A 236 3.96 24.70 -8.53
CA TYR A 236 2.89 24.25 -7.62
C TYR A 236 3.40 23.93 -6.22
N SER A 237 4.69 23.66 -6.06
CA SER A 237 5.29 23.44 -4.76
C SER A 237 5.40 24.72 -3.91
N LEU A 238 5.17 25.89 -4.49
CA LEU A 238 5.40 27.19 -3.85
C LEU A 238 4.08 27.87 -3.50
N GLY A 239 3.96 28.31 -2.25
CA GLY A 239 2.85 29.11 -1.76
C GLY A 239 1.48 28.48 -2.06
N ARG A 240 0.61 29.23 -2.73
CA ARG A 240 -0.76 28.81 -3.10
C ARG A 240 -0.92 28.44 -4.58
N ASN A 241 0.17 28.38 -5.35
CA ASN A 241 0.12 28.21 -6.80
C ASN A 241 -0.69 26.98 -7.24
N PHE A 242 -0.53 25.85 -6.56
CA PHE A 242 -1.31 24.65 -6.83
C PHE A 242 -2.82 24.89 -6.64
N TYR A 243 -3.20 25.52 -5.53
CA TYR A 243 -4.61 25.78 -5.23
C TYR A 243 -5.22 26.77 -6.21
N THR A 244 -4.44 27.79 -6.62
CA THR A 244 -4.86 28.76 -7.64
C THR A 244 -5.03 28.09 -9.00
N ALA A 245 -4.05 27.29 -9.45
CA ALA A 245 -4.14 26.57 -10.71
C ALA A 245 -5.37 25.63 -10.72
N ARG A 246 -5.57 24.87 -9.64
CA ARG A 246 -6.75 24.00 -9.50
C ARG A 246 -8.06 24.79 -9.51
N ALA A 247 -8.12 25.94 -8.82
CA ALA A 247 -9.32 26.77 -8.75
C ALA A 247 -9.71 27.37 -10.12
N ASN A 248 -8.72 27.65 -10.96
CA ASN A 248 -8.92 28.18 -12.31
C ASN A 248 -9.41 27.15 -13.33
N LEU A 249 -9.36 25.84 -13.01
CA LEU A 249 -9.92 24.81 -13.88
C LEU A 249 -11.45 24.85 -13.87
N PRO A 250 -12.10 24.61 -15.02
CA PRO A 250 -13.54 24.37 -15.07
C PRO A 250 -13.97 23.27 -14.08
N MET A 251 -15.12 23.45 -13.46
CA MET A 251 -15.63 22.46 -12.50
C MET A 251 -15.82 21.06 -13.13
N SER A 252 -16.17 21.00 -14.43
CA SER A 252 -16.28 19.75 -15.19
C SER A 252 -14.94 18.99 -15.26
N VAL A 253 -13.83 19.70 -15.49
CA VAL A 253 -12.48 19.09 -15.52
C VAL A 253 -12.11 18.55 -14.14
N ARG A 254 -12.35 19.35 -13.09
CA ARG A 254 -12.05 18.96 -11.69
C ARG A 254 -12.88 17.75 -11.26
N ASN A 255 -14.18 17.73 -11.59
CA ASN A 255 -15.05 16.59 -11.28
C ASN A 255 -14.59 15.35 -12.04
N LYS A 256 -14.34 15.46 -13.35
CA LYS A 256 -13.88 14.31 -14.15
C LYS A 256 -12.58 13.73 -13.60
N ALA A 257 -11.58 14.55 -13.29
CA ALA A 257 -10.31 14.08 -12.74
C ALA A 257 -10.49 13.33 -11.40
N LEU A 258 -11.38 13.85 -10.54
CA LEU A 258 -11.70 13.21 -9.28
C LEU A 258 -12.47 11.89 -9.48
N ASP A 259 -13.43 11.87 -10.41
CA ASP A 259 -14.22 10.67 -10.73
C ASP A 259 -13.33 9.56 -11.33
N ASP A 260 -12.44 9.91 -12.26
CA ASP A 260 -11.46 8.97 -12.84
C ASP A 260 -10.53 8.40 -11.75
N TYR A 261 -10.05 9.26 -10.84
CA TYR A 261 -9.23 8.85 -9.72
C TYR A 261 -9.96 7.90 -8.77
N LEU A 262 -11.21 8.19 -8.42
CA LEU A 262 -12.02 7.34 -7.53
C LEU A 262 -12.39 6.01 -8.18
N ALA A 263 -12.66 6.00 -9.48
CA ALA A 263 -13.02 4.79 -10.21
C ALA A 263 -11.85 3.81 -10.37
N ASN A 264 -10.62 4.33 -10.52
CA ASN A 264 -9.43 3.50 -10.71
C ASN A 264 -8.17 4.13 -10.07
N PRO A 265 -8.09 4.18 -8.74
CA PRO A 265 -7.00 4.86 -8.05
C PRO A 265 -5.64 4.19 -8.35
N PRO A 266 -4.64 4.94 -8.88
CA PRO A 266 -3.31 4.39 -9.14
C PRO A 266 -2.57 4.01 -7.85
N ASP A 267 -2.96 4.59 -6.72
CA ASP A 267 -2.52 4.26 -5.37
C ASP A 267 -3.55 3.39 -4.63
N GLY A 268 -4.44 2.71 -5.34
CA GLY A 268 -5.54 1.96 -4.72
C GLY A 268 -5.09 0.80 -3.86
N ALA A 269 -5.71 0.62 -2.70
CA ALA A 269 -5.52 -0.57 -1.88
C ALA A 269 -6.83 -1.11 -1.31
N ALA A 270 -6.91 -2.43 -1.24
CA ALA A 270 -8.01 -3.12 -0.58
C ALA A 270 -7.75 -3.18 0.93
N PRO A 271 -8.74 -2.91 1.79
CA PRO A 271 -8.59 -3.03 3.24
C PRO A 271 -8.02 -4.38 3.70
N ILE A 272 -8.44 -5.49 3.08
CA ILE A 272 -7.89 -6.84 3.36
C ILE A 272 -6.39 -6.90 3.03
N GLY A 273 -5.96 -6.32 1.91
CA GLY A 273 -4.54 -6.26 1.54
C GLY A 273 -3.71 -5.50 2.57
N ILE A 274 -4.23 -4.37 3.07
CA ILE A 274 -3.56 -3.56 4.09
C ILE A 274 -3.42 -4.31 5.42
N VAL A 275 -4.50 -4.90 5.95
CA VAL A 275 -4.42 -5.62 7.24
C VAL A 275 -3.56 -6.87 7.13
N THR A 276 -3.53 -7.52 5.97
CA THR A 276 -2.62 -8.66 5.71
C THR A 276 -1.16 -8.21 5.74
N ALA A 277 -0.82 -7.11 5.08
CA ALA A 277 0.53 -6.56 5.08
C ALA A 277 0.96 -6.11 6.49
N LEU A 278 0.08 -5.44 7.24
CA LEU A 278 0.35 -5.01 8.61
C LEU A 278 0.51 -6.20 9.57
N ALA A 279 -0.27 -7.27 9.40
CA ALA A 279 -0.11 -8.49 10.19
C ALA A 279 1.23 -9.17 9.90
N LYS A 280 1.63 -9.28 8.62
CA LYS A 280 2.97 -9.77 8.23
C LYS A 280 4.09 -8.89 8.82
N LEU A 281 3.94 -7.57 8.80
CA LEU A 281 4.90 -6.66 9.43
C LEU A 281 5.03 -6.95 10.93
N LYS A 282 3.92 -7.05 11.65
CA LYS A 282 3.91 -7.31 13.10
C LYS A 282 4.52 -8.67 13.46
N LYS A 283 4.33 -9.69 12.60
CA LYS A 283 4.94 -11.03 12.74
C LYS A 283 6.45 -11.04 12.45
N GLY A 284 7.00 -9.99 11.82
CA GLY A 284 8.41 -9.94 11.39
C GLY A 284 8.66 -10.54 10.00
N ASP A 285 7.63 -10.85 9.21
CA ASP A 285 7.75 -11.48 7.88
C ASP A 285 8.16 -10.46 6.78
N MET A 286 8.20 -9.17 7.11
CA MET A 286 8.42 -8.10 6.12
C MET A 286 9.83 -7.49 6.20
N LEU A 287 10.34 -7.29 7.41
CA LEU A 287 11.58 -6.55 7.72
C LEU A 287 12.35 -7.27 8.83
N SER A 288 13.61 -6.88 9.07
CA SER A 288 14.35 -7.32 10.24
C SER A 288 13.64 -6.94 11.55
N PRO A 289 13.92 -7.62 12.68
CA PRO A 289 13.34 -7.25 13.98
C PRO A 289 13.61 -5.79 14.37
N THR A 290 14.80 -5.27 14.06
CA THR A 290 15.19 -3.87 14.34
C THR A 290 14.37 -2.88 13.49
N SER A 291 14.26 -3.12 12.19
CA SER A 291 13.50 -2.28 11.27
C SER A 291 12.00 -2.35 11.54
N THR A 292 11.48 -3.54 11.87
CA THR A 292 10.08 -3.71 12.28
C THR A 292 9.76 -2.87 13.51
N ARG A 293 10.59 -2.96 14.55
CA ARG A 293 10.41 -2.18 15.79
C ARG A 293 10.47 -0.68 15.48
N PHE A 294 11.50 -0.23 14.77
CA PHE A 294 11.67 1.19 14.43
C PHE A 294 10.45 1.76 13.68
N LEU A 295 9.88 1.01 12.72
CA LEU A 295 8.68 1.43 12.01
C LEU A 295 7.46 1.50 12.94
N LEU A 296 7.22 0.46 13.74
CA LEU A 296 6.06 0.40 14.64
C LEU A 296 6.13 1.49 15.72
N ASP A 297 7.30 1.72 16.32
CA ASP A 297 7.52 2.78 17.31
C ASP A 297 7.26 4.16 16.67
N THR A 298 7.76 4.40 15.45
CA THR A 298 7.49 5.64 14.71
C THR A 298 6.01 5.81 14.39
N MET A 299 5.30 4.74 14.01
CA MET A 299 3.85 4.77 13.78
C MET A 299 3.06 5.07 15.06
N HIS A 300 3.56 4.65 16.23
CA HIS A 300 2.96 4.96 17.52
C HIS A 300 3.05 6.47 17.85
N GLU A 301 4.11 7.13 17.40
CA GLU A 301 4.33 8.57 17.55
C GLU A 301 3.48 9.43 16.59
N ALA A 302 2.60 8.83 15.77
CA ALA A 302 1.80 9.56 14.78
C ALA A 302 1.00 10.71 15.39
N LYS A 303 1.19 11.91 14.83
CA LYS A 303 0.54 13.16 15.25
C LYS A 303 -0.75 13.47 14.49
N THR A 304 -0.99 12.75 13.38
CA THR A 304 -2.15 12.95 12.51
C THR A 304 -3.32 12.09 12.94
N GLY A 305 -4.55 12.59 12.81
CA GLY A 305 -5.79 11.86 13.01
C GLY A 305 -6.09 11.34 14.44
N PRO A 306 -5.85 12.11 15.51
CA PRO A 306 -6.07 11.63 16.87
C PRO A 306 -7.52 11.22 17.16
N GLN A 307 -8.47 11.77 16.41
CA GLN A 307 -9.90 11.45 16.53
C GLN A 307 -10.39 10.34 15.57
N ARG A 308 -9.49 9.79 14.74
CA ARG A 308 -9.85 8.67 13.85
C ARG A 308 -9.94 7.37 14.66
N ILE A 309 -9.39 6.26 14.19
CA ILE A 309 -9.40 4.99 14.93
C ILE A 309 -8.83 5.19 16.34
N LYS A 310 -7.74 5.96 16.47
CA LYS A 310 -7.09 6.26 17.77
C LYS A 310 -8.05 6.80 18.82
N GLY A 311 -9.02 7.65 18.42
CA GLY A 311 -10.02 8.22 19.35
C GLY A 311 -11.02 7.21 19.90
N GLY A 312 -11.08 5.98 19.36
CA GLY A 312 -11.92 4.89 19.85
C GLY A 312 -11.15 3.79 20.58
N VAL A 313 -9.81 3.90 20.67
CA VAL A 313 -8.94 2.92 21.33
C VAL A 313 -9.07 3.08 22.87
N PRO A 314 -9.42 2.01 23.61
CA PRO A 314 -9.60 2.09 25.06
C PRO A 314 -8.30 2.35 25.81
N ALA A 315 -8.41 2.77 27.08
CA ALA A 315 -7.29 2.89 27.99
C ALA A 315 -6.57 1.53 28.14
N GLY A 316 -5.25 1.58 28.24
CA GLY A 316 -4.38 0.38 28.33
C GLY A 316 -4.07 -0.28 26.99
N TRP A 317 -4.79 0.02 25.92
CA TRP A 317 -4.45 -0.40 24.55
C TRP A 317 -3.50 0.59 23.88
N THR A 318 -2.71 0.09 22.93
CA THR A 318 -1.85 0.94 22.11
C THR A 318 -2.29 0.91 20.64
N TYR A 319 -1.94 1.95 19.88
CA TYR A 319 -2.25 2.03 18.45
C TYR A 319 -1.11 2.67 17.67
N ALA A 320 -0.46 1.89 16.83
CA ALA A 320 0.55 2.32 15.87
C ALA A 320 -0.10 2.46 14.50
N HIS A 321 -0.08 3.68 13.90
CA HIS A 321 -0.94 3.92 12.74
C HIS A 321 -0.40 4.90 11.71
N LYS A 322 -1.04 4.91 10.54
CA LYS A 322 -0.83 5.89 9.47
C LYS A 322 -2.16 6.34 8.90
N THR A 323 -2.35 7.64 8.78
CA THR A 323 -3.54 8.24 8.16
C THR A 323 -3.32 8.59 6.70
N GLY A 324 -4.42 8.66 5.94
CA GLY A 324 -4.48 9.23 4.60
C GLY A 324 -5.62 10.24 4.51
N THR A 325 -5.39 11.36 3.81
CA THR A 325 -6.42 12.37 3.54
C THR A 325 -6.25 12.88 2.12
N GLY A 326 -7.30 12.77 1.33
CA GLY A 326 -7.33 13.18 -0.06
C GLY A 326 -7.78 14.63 -0.25
N GLN A 327 -7.95 14.98 -1.50
CA GLN A 327 -8.41 16.31 -1.89
C GLN A 327 -9.93 16.39 -1.79
N ASP A 328 -10.43 17.45 -1.15
CA ASP A 328 -11.85 17.74 -1.15
C ASP A 328 -12.26 18.50 -2.43
N LEU A 329 -13.42 18.16 -2.96
CA LEU A 329 -14.12 18.93 -3.98
C LEU A 329 -15.59 19.05 -3.52
N PRO A 330 -15.90 20.07 -2.72
CA PRO A 330 -17.21 20.17 -2.06
C PRO A 330 -18.38 19.98 -3.00
N PRO A 331 -19.44 19.23 -2.55
CA PRO A 331 -19.59 18.71 -1.19
C PRO A 331 -18.83 17.40 -0.89
N ARG A 332 -18.08 16.85 -1.86
CA ARG A 332 -17.37 15.57 -1.71
C ARG A 332 -16.03 15.72 -1.00
N SER A 333 -15.79 14.85 -0.01
CA SER A 333 -14.48 14.57 0.58
C SER A 333 -14.00 13.20 0.16
N THR A 334 -12.67 13.03 -0.04
CA THR A 334 -12.10 11.79 -0.56
C THR A 334 -10.90 11.32 0.25
N GLY A 335 -10.67 9.99 0.23
CA GLY A 335 -9.47 9.40 0.80
C GLY A 335 -9.29 9.65 2.30
N PHE A 336 -10.34 9.58 3.11
CA PHE A 336 -10.25 9.78 4.56
C PHE A 336 -10.00 8.45 5.27
N ASN A 337 -8.73 8.12 5.51
CA ASN A 337 -8.29 6.78 5.89
C ASN A 337 -7.52 6.77 7.21
N ASP A 338 -7.60 5.65 7.93
CA ASP A 338 -6.73 5.34 9.05
C ASP A 338 -6.48 3.82 9.08
N VAL A 339 -5.21 3.43 9.16
CA VAL A 339 -4.79 2.02 9.17
C VAL A 339 -3.66 1.81 10.17
N GLY A 340 -3.65 0.67 10.84
CA GLY A 340 -2.62 0.45 11.86
C GLY A 340 -2.76 -0.87 12.61
N ILE A 341 -2.07 -0.95 13.72
CA ILE A 341 -2.05 -2.11 14.62
C ILE A 341 -2.49 -1.65 16.01
N MET A 342 -3.63 -2.16 16.46
CA MET A 342 -4.10 -2.07 17.84
C MET A 342 -3.53 -3.24 18.63
N THR A 343 -2.99 -2.97 19.81
CA THR A 343 -2.46 -4.02 20.71
C THR A 343 -3.13 -3.90 22.08
N ALA A 344 -3.71 -5.00 22.50
CA ALA A 344 -4.35 -5.14 23.82
C ALA A 344 -3.33 -5.24 24.96
N PRO A 345 -3.74 -5.03 26.23
CA PRO A 345 -2.84 -5.16 27.39
C PRO A 345 -2.19 -6.53 27.54
N ASP A 346 -2.81 -7.60 27.05
CA ASP A 346 -2.28 -8.98 27.05
C ASP A 346 -1.28 -9.24 25.91
N GLY A 347 -0.99 -8.25 25.06
CA GLY A 347 -0.09 -8.35 23.91
C GLY A 347 -0.76 -8.79 22.60
N THR A 348 -2.01 -9.26 22.62
CA THR A 348 -2.76 -9.61 21.42
C THR A 348 -2.90 -8.41 20.49
N SER A 349 -2.60 -8.61 19.20
CA SER A 349 -2.59 -7.50 18.24
C SER A 349 -3.59 -7.72 17.09
N TYR A 350 -4.20 -6.63 16.66
CA TYR A 350 -5.15 -6.57 15.56
C TYR A 350 -4.67 -5.55 14.52
N ALA A 351 -4.48 -6.01 13.28
CA ALA A 351 -4.32 -5.12 12.15
C ALA A 351 -5.70 -4.60 11.73
N VAL A 352 -5.80 -3.30 11.54
CA VAL A 352 -7.06 -2.60 11.29
C VAL A 352 -6.89 -1.64 10.12
N ALA A 353 -7.90 -1.58 9.23
CA ALA A 353 -7.99 -0.60 8.16
C ALA A 353 -9.42 -0.09 8.04
N VAL A 354 -9.59 1.22 8.10
CA VAL A 354 -10.84 1.91 7.76
C VAL A 354 -10.53 2.94 6.68
N MET A 355 -11.10 2.72 5.50
CA MET A 355 -10.87 3.54 4.32
C MET A 355 -12.19 4.12 3.83
N ILE A 356 -12.25 5.43 3.71
CA ILE A 356 -13.39 6.14 3.13
C ILE A 356 -12.94 6.71 1.79
N GLY A 357 -13.39 6.10 0.69
CA GLY A 357 -13.06 6.51 -0.66
C GLY A 357 -13.67 7.85 -1.00
N SER A 358 -14.96 8.01 -0.77
CA SER A 358 -15.68 9.27 -0.92
C SER A 358 -16.91 9.34 -0.01
N THR A 359 -17.23 10.55 0.43
CA THR A 359 -18.42 10.82 1.24
C THR A 359 -18.77 12.31 1.24
N THR A 360 -19.99 12.62 1.62
CA THR A 360 -20.47 13.99 1.89
C THR A 360 -20.75 14.23 3.37
N VAL A 361 -20.62 13.19 4.23
CA VAL A 361 -20.91 13.33 5.67
C VAL A 361 -19.84 14.15 6.39
N SER A 362 -20.22 14.70 7.53
CA SER A 362 -19.37 15.53 8.37
C SER A 362 -18.13 14.78 8.89
N ILE A 363 -17.12 15.52 9.29
CA ILE A 363 -15.91 14.93 9.90
C ILE A 363 -16.24 14.13 11.18
N PRO A 364 -17.07 14.60 12.11
CA PRO A 364 -17.48 13.80 13.28
C PRO A 364 -18.14 12.46 12.93
N GLU A 365 -18.95 12.38 11.88
CA GLU A 365 -19.56 11.11 11.44
C GLU A 365 -18.48 10.13 10.90
N ARG A 366 -17.47 10.64 10.18
CA ARG A 366 -16.31 9.83 9.76
C ARG A 366 -15.51 9.30 10.96
N TRP A 367 -15.34 10.14 12.00
CA TRP A 367 -14.70 9.70 13.26
C TRP A 367 -15.56 8.64 13.96
N ALA A 368 -16.88 8.82 14.01
CA ALA A 368 -17.78 7.86 14.65
C ALA A 368 -17.67 6.46 14.05
N LEU A 369 -17.58 6.35 12.72
CA LEU A 369 -17.31 5.09 12.02
C LEU A 369 -15.99 4.47 12.50
N MET A 370 -14.90 5.23 12.43
CA MET A 370 -13.56 4.75 12.75
C MET A 370 -13.41 4.34 14.21
N GLN A 371 -13.93 5.15 15.12
CA GLN A 371 -13.93 4.87 16.56
C GLN A 371 -14.85 3.67 16.89
N GLY A 372 -15.96 3.52 16.16
CA GLY A 372 -16.86 2.37 16.27
C GLY A 372 -16.14 1.06 15.99
N VAL A 373 -15.28 1.02 14.96
CA VAL A 373 -14.46 -0.16 14.65
C VAL A 373 -13.47 -0.48 15.79
N ALA A 374 -12.78 0.53 16.33
CA ALA A 374 -11.86 0.31 17.46
C ALA A 374 -12.59 -0.25 18.69
N ARG A 375 -13.74 0.35 19.05
CA ARG A 375 -14.57 -0.14 20.15
C ARG A 375 -15.09 -1.54 19.94
N ALA A 376 -15.48 -1.88 18.70
CA ALA A 376 -15.94 -3.23 18.35
C ALA A 376 -14.85 -4.29 18.56
N ILE A 377 -13.62 -4.00 18.17
CA ILE A 377 -12.46 -4.88 18.39
C ILE A 377 -12.26 -5.10 19.88
N ALA A 378 -12.19 -4.04 20.67
CA ALA A 378 -11.95 -4.13 22.10
C ALA A 378 -13.07 -4.85 22.86
N ALA A 379 -14.34 -4.57 22.54
CA ALA A 379 -15.50 -5.20 23.16
C ALA A 379 -15.64 -6.70 22.86
N ASN A 380 -14.95 -7.20 21.83
CA ASN A 380 -14.97 -8.60 21.43
C ASN A 380 -13.60 -9.30 21.61
N HIS A 381 -12.65 -8.66 22.28
CA HIS A 381 -11.29 -9.16 22.40
C HIS A 381 -11.21 -10.55 23.04
N ASP A 382 -11.89 -10.76 24.16
CA ASP A 382 -11.91 -12.04 24.89
C ASP A 382 -12.69 -13.15 24.15
N LYS A 383 -13.42 -12.80 23.10
CA LYS A 383 -14.29 -13.69 22.32
C LYS A 383 -13.68 -14.08 20.97
N ASN A 384 -12.52 -13.53 20.63
CA ASN A 384 -11.87 -13.72 19.32
C ASN A 384 -10.71 -14.73 19.38
#